data_0c8415dafd3212bed446f605a39a6f1f
#
_entry.id   0c8415dafd3212bed446f605a39a6f1f
#
_cell.length_a   1.000
_cell.length_b   1.000
_cell.length_c   1.000
_cell.angle_alpha   90.00
_cell.angle_beta   90.00
_cell.angle_gamma   90.00
#
_symmetry.space_group_name_H-M   'P 1'
#
loop_
_entity.id
_entity.type
_entity.pdbx_description
1 polymer ?
#
loop_
_entity_poly.entity_id
_entity_poly.type
_entity_poly.pdbx_seq_one_letter_code
_entity_poly.pdbx_strand_id
1 'polypeptide(L)'
;MELITTHPIKKSDLGFHGNLFGGKLLSWLDAAAVSYAMQLCDTPRMVTVSIDKCVFEKPTKEGQLLKIFGYPTDIGTTSITIYIEARAHNVRTGRQNIVLKTHMKITKCQKINAELF
;
A
#
# COMPACT_ATOMS: atom_id res chain seq x y z
N MET A 1 -0.65 -14.23 -3.29
CA MET A 1 -0.65 -12.81 -2.88
C MET A 1 -1.42 -12.70 -1.59
N GLU A 2 -0.89 -11.97 -0.63
CA GLU A 2 -1.47 -11.88 0.71
C GLU A 2 -2.26 -10.58 0.87
N LEU A 3 -3.44 -10.65 1.51
CA LEU A 3 -4.19 -9.46 1.87
C LEU A 3 -3.52 -8.80 3.06
N ILE A 4 -3.10 -7.54 2.90
CA ILE A 4 -2.40 -6.81 3.94
C ILE A 4 -3.37 -5.97 4.76
N THR A 5 -4.16 -5.13 4.09
CA THR A 5 -5.13 -4.24 4.78
C THR A 5 -6.41 -4.11 3.97
N THR A 6 -7.48 -3.70 4.66
CA THR A 6 -8.77 -3.40 4.05
C THR A 6 -9.28 -2.08 4.65
N HIS A 7 -9.71 -1.18 3.78
CA HIS A 7 -10.22 0.14 4.17
C HIS A 7 -11.60 0.38 3.60
N PRO A 8 -12.64 0.49 4.44
CA PRO A 8 -13.95 0.95 3.96
C PRO A 8 -13.82 2.41 3.51
N ILE A 9 -14.33 2.73 2.33
CA ILE A 9 -14.24 4.09 1.80
C ILE A 9 -15.37 4.93 2.35
N LYS A 10 -15.02 5.94 3.13
CA LYS A 10 -15.96 6.86 3.76
C LYS A 10 -16.01 8.15 2.97
N LYS A 11 -17.06 8.93 3.19
CA LYS A 11 -17.23 10.24 2.54
C LYS A 11 -16.01 11.15 2.77
N SER A 12 -15.42 11.09 3.96
CA SER A 12 -14.24 11.89 4.30
C SER A 12 -12.98 11.48 3.55
N ASP A 13 -12.98 10.33 2.89
CA ASP A 13 -11.83 9.84 2.13
C ASP A 13 -11.85 10.33 0.68
N LEU A 14 -12.92 11.00 0.26
CA LEU A 14 -13.10 11.41 -1.14
C LEU A 14 -12.46 12.75 -1.43
N GLY A 15 -11.92 12.88 -2.64
CA GLY A 15 -11.51 14.17 -3.16
C GLY A 15 -12.71 14.96 -3.67
N PHE A 16 -12.49 16.20 -4.14
CA PHE A 16 -13.57 17.06 -4.58
C PHE A 16 -14.32 16.51 -5.82
N HIS A 17 -13.71 15.58 -6.56
CA HIS A 17 -14.37 14.93 -7.71
C HIS A 17 -15.21 13.71 -7.31
N GLY A 18 -15.33 13.42 -6.02
CA GLY A 18 -16.22 12.35 -5.53
C GLY A 18 -15.65 10.95 -5.52
N ASN A 19 -14.35 10.79 -5.83
CA ASN A 19 -13.66 9.50 -5.77
C ASN A 19 -12.62 9.54 -4.67
N LEU A 20 -12.12 8.36 -4.28
CA LEU A 20 -11.05 8.26 -3.28
C LEU A 20 -9.90 9.19 -3.65
N PHE A 21 -9.49 10.03 -2.70
CA PHE A 21 -8.38 10.95 -2.89
C PHE A 21 -7.07 10.17 -3.08
N GLY A 22 -6.35 10.48 -4.18
CA GLY A 22 -5.13 9.77 -4.54
C GLY A 22 -4.04 9.80 -3.47
N GLY A 23 -3.87 10.96 -2.81
CA GLY A 23 -2.90 11.09 -1.73
C GLY A 23 -3.21 10.18 -0.54
N LYS A 24 -4.49 10.00 -0.25
CA LYS A 24 -4.92 9.09 0.82
C LYS A 24 -4.61 7.63 0.45
N LEU A 25 -4.88 7.24 -0.79
CA LEU A 25 -4.56 5.91 -1.28
C LEU A 25 -3.05 5.65 -1.19
N LEU A 26 -2.23 6.59 -1.62
CA LEU A 26 -0.78 6.45 -1.55
C LEU A 26 -0.29 6.33 -0.11
N SER A 27 -0.89 7.08 0.81
CA SER A 27 -0.60 6.99 2.24
C SER A 27 -0.89 5.59 2.77
N TRP A 28 -2.03 5.02 2.41
CA TRP A 28 -2.40 3.67 2.83
C TRP A 28 -1.47 2.61 2.23
N LEU A 29 -1.06 2.79 0.97
CA LEU A 29 -0.13 1.87 0.32
C LEU A 29 1.22 1.88 1.03
N ASP A 30 1.71 3.06 1.36
CA ASP A 30 2.99 3.20 2.05
C ASP A 30 2.95 2.53 3.42
N ALA A 31 1.92 2.82 4.20
CA ALA A 31 1.76 2.21 5.52
C ALA A 31 1.63 0.69 5.44
N ALA A 32 0.87 0.19 4.47
CA ALA A 32 0.69 -1.25 4.29
C ALA A 32 2.00 -1.94 3.91
N ALA A 33 2.74 -1.37 2.97
CA ALA A 33 4.00 -1.96 2.51
C ALA A 33 5.05 -1.97 3.61
N VAL A 34 5.17 -0.87 4.35
CA VAL A 34 6.14 -0.77 5.45
C VAL A 34 5.79 -1.76 6.57
N SER A 35 4.51 -1.84 6.96
CA SER A 35 4.11 -2.78 8.01
C SER A 35 4.31 -4.23 7.60
N TYR A 36 4.05 -4.53 6.32
CA TYR A 36 4.27 -5.88 5.78
C TYR A 36 5.77 -6.21 5.79
N ALA A 37 6.62 -5.26 5.38
CA ALA A 37 8.07 -5.44 5.42
C ALA A 37 8.58 -5.64 6.85
N MET A 38 8.05 -4.89 7.81
CA MET A 38 8.41 -5.07 9.22
C MET A 38 8.13 -6.48 9.70
N GLN A 39 6.98 -7.04 9.32
CA GLN A 39 6.59 -8.39 9.70
C GLN A 39 7.49 -9.44 9.04
N LEU A 40 7.80 -9.26 7.76
CA LEU A 40 8.64 -10.22 7.03
C LEU A 40 10.08 -10.21 7.50
N CYS A 41 10.58 -9.06 7.91
CA CYS A 41 11.99 -8.87 8.29
C CYS A 41 12.22 -8.84 9.79
N ASP A 42 11.17 -8.98 10.58
CA ASP A 42 11.23 -8.98 12.05
C ASP A 42 11.96 -7.77 12.63
N THR A 43 11.70 -6.59 12.05
CA THR A 43 12.32 -5.35 12.54
C THR A 43 11.35 -4.19 12.36
N PRO A 44 11.29 -3.27 13.34
CA PRO A 44 10.47 -2.06 13.20
C PRO A 44 11.17 -0.96 12.41
N ARG A 45 12.43 -1.16 12.02
CA ARG A 45 13.27 -0.14 11.41
C ARG A 45 13.29 -0.26 9.90
N MET A 46 12.13 -0.04 9.30
CA MET A 46 11.97 -0.11 7.85
C MET A 46 11.46 1.23 7.32
N VAL A 47 11.96 1.63 6.17
CA VAL A 47 11.58 2.87 5.53
C VAL A 47 11.49 2.69 4.02
N THR A 48 10.48 3.29 3.41
CA THR A 48 10.31 3.26 1.96
C THR A 48 11.35 4.13 1.29
N VAL A 49 12.09 3.58 0.33
CA VAL A 49 13.09 4.33 -0.42
C VAL A 49 12.68 4.62 -1.86
N SER A 50 11.79 3.80 -2.43
CA SER A 50 11.30 4.08 -3.78
C SER A 50 9.95 3.41 -4.01
N ILE A 51 9.17 4.04 -4.87
CA ILE A 51 7.93 3.51 -5.39
C ILE A 51 8.04 3.59 -6.90
N ASP A 52 7.81 2.48 -7.58
CA ASP A 52 7.84 2.45 -9.02
C ASP A 52 6.65 3.21 -9.60
N LYS A 53 6.56 3.25 -10.93
CA LYS A 53 5.48 3.93 -11.62
C LYS A 53 4.12 3.57 -11.01
N CYS A 54 3.37 4.60 -10.61
CA CYS A 54 2.02 4.47 -10.08
C CYS A 54 1.03 5.05 -11.07
N VAL A 55 0.11 4.21 -11.56
CA VAL A 55 -0.95 4.65 -12.45
C VAL A 55 -2.28 4.27 -11.82
N PHE A 56 -3.14 5.25 -11.62
CA PHE A 56 -4.49 5.02 -11.11
C PHE A 56 -5.35 4.51 -12.27
N GLU A 57 -5.65 3.22 -12.27
CA GLU A 57 -6.36 2.58 -13.38
C GLU A 57 -7.87 2.76 -13.27
N LYS A 58 -8.41 2.79 -12.05
CA LYS A 58 -9.85 2.91 -11.81
C LYS A 58 -10.12 3.75 -10.56
N PRO A 59 -11.21 4.52 -10.55
CA PRO A 59 -11.62 5.26 -9.35
C PRO A 59 -12.23 4.33 -8.31
N THR A 60 -12.12 4.72 -7.05
CA THR A 60 -12.76 4.01 -5.94
C THR A 60 -13.79 4.95 -5.33
N LYS A 61 -15.01 4.44 -5.09
CA LYS A 61 -16.14 5.23 -4.65
C LYS A 61 -16.52 4.92 -3.21
N GLU A 62 -17.27 5.83 -2.62
CA GLU A 62 -17.83 5.65 -1.29
C GLU A 62 -18.63 4.34 -1.22
N GLY A 63 -18.48 3.63 -0.10
CA GLY A 63 -19.18 2.37 0.12
C GLY A 63 -18.45 1.14 -0.39
N GLN A 64 -17.41 1.33 -1.19
CA GLN A 64 -16.56 0.21 -1.60
C GLN A 64 -15.49 -0.05 -0.54
N LEU A 65 -14.88 -1.23 -0.62
CA LEU A 65 -13.71 -1.56 0.21
C LEU A 65 -12.46 -1.44 -0.65
N LEU A 66 -11.44 -0.76 -0.13
CA LEU A 66 -10.14 -0.78 -0.77
C LEU A 66 -9.31 -1.87 -0.09
N LYS A 67 -8.92 -2.86 -0.84
CA LYS A 67 -8.10 -3.97 -0.36
C LYS A 67 -6.70 -3.86 -0.91
N ILE A 68 -5.71 -3.96 -0.04
CA ILE A 68 -4.30 -3.89 -0.43
C ILE A 68 -3.68 -5.25 -0.24
N PHE A 69 -3.16 -5.79 -1.33
CA PHE A 69 -2.49 -7.10 -1.38
C PHE A 69 -1.02 -6.90 -1.71
N GLY A 70 -0.20 -7.86 -1.32
CA GLY A 70 1.20 -7.81 -1.68
C GLY A 70 1.91 -9.14 -1.50
N TYR A 71 3.11 -9.18 -2.05
CA TYR A 71 4.04 -10.28 -1.84
C TYR A 71 5.46 -9.80 -2.14
N PRO A 72 6.48 -10.40 -1.49
CA PRO A 72 7.86 -10.01 -1.78
C PRO A 72 8.29 -10.55 -3.14
N THR A 73 8.95 -9.70 -3.92
CA THR A 73 9.49 -10.09 -5.23
C THR A 73 11.00 -10.21 -5.22
N ASP A 74 11.67 -9.52 -4.30
CA ASP A 74 13.12 -9.58 -4.19
C ASP A 74 13.52 -9.27 -2.75
N ILE A 75 14.41 -10.08 -2.19
CA ILE A 75 14.91 -9.90 -0.83
C ILE A 75 16.43 -9.79 -0.90
N GLY A 76 16.92 -8.59 -0.59
CA GLY A 76 18.35 -8.32 -0.49
C GLY A 76 18.83 -8.37 0.95
N THR A 77 20.08 -7.98 1.15
CA THR A 77 20.71 -8.00 2.48
C THR A 77 20.08 -6.98 3.42
N THR A 78 19.81 -5.77 2.91
CA THR A 78 19.28 -4.65 3.71
C THR A 78 17.97 -4.09 3.17
N SER A 79 17.45 -4.67 2.09
CA SER A 79 16.25 -4.16 1.45
C SER A 79 15.35 -5.30 0.98
N ILE A 80 14.09 -4.96 0.80
CA ILE A 80 13.08 -5.88 0.28
C ILE A 80 12.23 -5.11 -0.73
N THR A 81 11.95 -5.74 -1.87
CA THR A 81 11.01 -5.20 -2.85
C THR A 81 9.72 -5.97 -2.75
N ILE A 82 8.62 -5.24 -2.63
CA ILE A 82 7.29 -5.81 -2.46
C ILE A 82 6.41 -5.35 -3.61
N TYR A 83 5.77 -6.31 -4.28
CA TYR A 83 4.70 -5.99 -5.21
C TYR A 83 3.45 -5.66 -4.39
N ILE A 84 2.82 -4.54 -4.71
CA ILE A 84 1.62 -4.06 -4.03
C ILE A 84 0.51 -3.86 -5.06
N GLU A 85 -0.66 -4.35 -4.73
CA GLU A 85 -1.83 -4.23 -5.58
C GLU A 85 -3.01 -3.76 -4.75
N ALA A 86 -3.63 -2.65 -5.16
CA ALA A 86 -4.84 -2.13 -4.52
C ALA A 86 -6.03 -2.46 -5.40
N ARG A 87 -7.08 -2.99 -4.78
CA ARG A 87 -8.32 -3.36 -5.47
C ARG A 87 -9.52 -2.70 -4.82
N ALA A 88 -10.46 -2.24 -5.64
CA ALA A 88 -11.75 -1.77 -5.17
C ALA A 88 -12.71 -2.96 -5.18
N HIS A 89 -13.25 -3.29 -4.02
CA HIS A 89 -14.18 -4.39 -3.85
C HIS A 89 -15.61 -3.84 -3.69
N ASN A 90 -16.48 -4.20 -4.61
CA ASN A 90 -17.90 -3.89 -4.52
C ASN A 90 -18.57 -4.97 -3.69
N VAL A 91 -19.00 -4.63 -2.47
CA VAL A 91 -19.53 -5.62 -1.53
C VAL A 91 -20.89 -6.19 -1.97
N ARG A 92 -21.62 -5.47 -2.83
CA ARG A 92 -22.93 -5.94 -3.32
C ARG A 92 -22.79 -7.04 -4.36
N THR A 93 -21.81 -6.91 -5.26
CA THR A 93 -21.62 -7.84 -6.37
C THR A 93 -20.47 -8.82 -6.14
N GLY A 94 -19.60 -8.53 -5.18
CA GLY A 94 -18.37 -9.29 -4.95
C GLY A 94 -17.28 -9.01 -5.98
N ARG A 95 -17.53 -8.14 -6.95
CA ARG A 95 -16.57 -7.82 -8.00
C ARG A 95 -15.42 -6.99 -7.44
N GLN A 96 -14.21 -7.31 -7.87
CA GLN A 96 -13.00 -6.56 -7.52
C GLN A 96 -12.35 -6.04 -8.80
N ASN A 97 -11.92 -4.77 -8.78
CA ASN A 97 -11.20 -4.15 -9.88
C ASN A 97 -9.86 -3.65 -9.36
N ILE A 98 -8.81 -3.82 -10.17
CA ILE A 98 -7.49 -3.29 -9.82
C ILE A 98 -7.55 -1.77 -9.96
N VAL A 99 -7.20 -1.07 -8.87
CA VAL A 99 -7.15 0.38 -8.82
C VAL A 99 -5.74 0.86 -9.13
N LEU A 100 -4.74 0.17 -8.60
CA LEU A 100 -3.34 0.54 -8.75
C LEU A 100 -2.47 -0.67 -8.44
N LYS A 101 -1.36 -0.78 -9.15
CA LYS A 101 -0.34 -1.79 -8.87
C LYS A 101 1.05 -1.17 -9.05
N THR A 102 1.97 -1.55 -8.18
CA THR A 102 3.32 -1.01 -8.21
C THR A 102 4.27 -1.94 -7.45
N HIS A 103 5.56 -1.63 -7.54
CA HIS A 103 6.57 -2.24 -6.69
C HIS A 103 7.12 -1.17 -5.75
N MET A 104 7.35 -1.54 -4.51
CA MET A 104 7.91 -0.63 -3.51
C MET A 104 9.16 -1.26 -2.93
N LYS A 105 10.23 -0.48 -2.89
CA LYS A 105 11.49 -0.90 -2.27
C LYS A 105 11.58 -0.30 -0.88
N ILE A 106 11.77 -1.16 0.10
CA ILE A 106 11.83 -0.79 1.50
C ILE A 106 13.16 -1.24 2.07
N THR A 107 13.82 -0.36 2.76
CA THR A 107 15.17 -0.58 3.27
C THR A 107 15.17 -0.53 4.79
N LYS A 108 16.05 -1.31 5.39
CA LYS A 108 16.30 -1.25 6.83
C LYS A 108 16.98 0.07 7.14
N CYS A 109 16.47 0.80 8.15
CA CYS A 109 17.08 2.03 8.61
C CYS A 109 18.48 1.76 9.17
N GLN A 110 19.42 2.64 8.83
CA GLN A 110 20.74 2.59 9.39
C GLN A 110 20.70 2.93 10.88
N LYS A 111 21.67 2.42 11.63
CA LYS A 111 21.73 2.65 13.07
C LYS A 111 21.71 4.14 13.43
N ILE A 112 22.46 4.94 12.66
CA ILE A 112 22.51 6.38 12.88
C ILE A 112 21.16 7.05 12.68
N ASN A 113 20.37 6.56 11.72
CA ASN A 113 19.04 7.08 11.47
C ASN A 113 18.05 6.66 12.56
N ALA A 114 18.27 5.52 13.17
CA ALA A 114 17.44 5.03 14.25
C ALA A 114 17.45 5.95 15.48
N GLU A 115 18.48 6.73 15.66
CA GLU A 115 18.56 7.70 16.76
C GLU A 115 17.64 8.90 16.56
N LEU A 116 17.15 9.10 15.33
CA LEU A 116 16.23 10.19 15.01
C LEU A 116 14.76 9.83 15.25
N PHE A 117 14.50 8.59 15.53
CA PHE A 117 13.14 8.11 15.79
C PHE A 117 12.89 7.95 17.32
#